data_d283ae578282853a404a4496310847f4
#
_entry.id   d283ae578282853a404a4496310847f4
#
_cell.length_a   1.000
_cell.length_b   1.000
_cell.length_c   1.000
_cell.angle_alpha   90.00
_cell.angle_beta   90.00
_cell.angle_gamma   90.00
#
_symmetry.space_group_name_H-M   'P 1'
#
loop_
_entity.id
_entity.type
_entity.pdbx_description
1 polymer ?
#
loop_
_entity_poly.entity_id
_entity_poly.type
_entity_poly.pdbx_seq_one_letter_code
_entity_poly.pdbx_strand_id
1 'polypeptide(L)'
;MTLANLPHRTLKFRLSILLGVCLLGLLLAIPACTKTAAPPAQNANSEEGSQKSESESGNPDCNSYIDNAMSMLEPGRLGISSTLESAVGLLNEWTFNCGNFDSKPPVLTDSQKPFFKKYLSEAQLAKMDLTRFTKLDGKFIRDSQLFNGMMNAAIEGQKNDRERATAAFYYCMDNLALVPYEQNVLPLSPYELCILGIGSPEQRGWVYIDVMRQLRIDAVLLRPAKPAPFKLLVGVLLDEGVYLFDPVLGLPIPAKAQPADAILIQNAASLADVYQNPEILTDFYGEEAKNRFSAEELKSAEVVIMGRSSEWSARMRRLEDSLSRKQSFVLFRNLDEFEGDPGFISHIQTIGKGILKDATIQVSEYPDSQLNASEAVTGELAKKISGMKLPFRAPVPFDVNTKVEKPGGLFEVKWGAPTKKLLKTRTTQLMGDQQAAISSYVTTRLEAGFPGDLIVPQETRLMHLMAAQQAAYFLAVGQYIQGEDASASRSFNDYLRIYARVDPGRTLAATYLMALSDAKAGKLSSAILSVAENKPPEALKPAFPYLEKRWRAIREKAAEK
;
A
#
# COMPACT_ATOMS: atom_id res chain seq x y z
N MET A 1 -1.01 9.50 53.54
CA MET A 1 -0.19 10.71 53.59
C MET A 1 -0.53 11.58 52.39
N THR A 2 -1.35 12.55 52.69
CA THR A 2 -1.59 13.91 52.21
C THR A 2 -1.25 14.25 50.73
N LEU A 3 -2.33 14.40 49.95
CA LEU A 3 -2.41 15.16 48.69
C LEU A 3 -2.38 16.66 49.01
N ALA A 4 -1.52 17.42 48.41
CA ALA A 4 -1.48 18.88 48.47
C ALA A 4 -1.53 19.50 47.07
N ASN A 5 -2.63 20.17 46.80
CA ASN A 5 -2.87 21.39 46.01
C ASN A 5 -1.91 21.78 44.88
N LEU A 6 -2.41 21.79 43.64
CA LEU A 6 -1.92 22.60 42.52
C LEU A 6 -3.05 23.51 42.01
N PRO A 7 -2.79 24.78 41.71
CA PRO A 7 -3.81 25.78 41.41
C PRO A 7 -4.22 25.78 39.92
N HIS A 8 -5.53 25.95 39.70
CA HIS A 8 -6.14 26.25 38.40
C HIS A 8 -5.59 27.56 37.79
N ARG A 9 -4.88 27.46 36.68
CA ARG A 9 -4.66 28.61 35.79
C ARG A 9 -5.56 28.44 34.56
N THR A 10 -6.60 29.23 34.52
CA THR A 10 -7.42 29.47 33.34
C THR A 10 -6.64 30.22 32.27
N LEU A 11 -6.29 29.52 31.19
CA LEU A 11 -5.66 30.12 30.01
C LEU A 11 -6.77 30.56 29.05
N LYS A 12 -7.04 31.88 29.02
CA LYS A 12 -7.89 32.49 27.99
C LYS A 12 -7.08 32.59 26.68
N PHE A 13 -7.39 31.75 25.71
CA PHE A 13 -6.87 31.89 24.36
C PHE A 13 -7.69 32.95 23.60
N ARG A 14 -7.06 34.08 23.31
CA ARG A 14 -7.54 35.05 22.30
C ARG A 14 -7.04 34.58 20.95
N LEU A 15 -7.95 34.12 20.10
CA LEU A 15 -7.70 33.81 18.69
C LEU A 15 -7.89 35.11 17.90
N SER A 16 -6.79 35.75 17.49
CA SER A 16 -6.81 36.85 16.51
C SER A 16 -6.63 36.27 15.12
N ILE A 17 -7.71 36.23 14.36
CA ILE A 17 -7.70 35.90 12.94
C ILE A 17 -7.39 37.18 12.18
N LEU A 18 -6.21 37.27 11.56
CA LEU A 18 -5.90 38.29 10.55
C LEU A 18 -6.30 37.72 9.17
N LEU A 19 -7.42 38.26 8.64
CA LEU A 19 -7.76 38.10 7.23
C LEU A 19 -6.85 39.03 6.42
N GLY A 20 -5.99 38.47 5.57
CA GLY A 20 -5.29 39.16 4.51
C GLY A 20 -5.89 38.77 3.16
N VAL A 21 -6.80 39.58 2.64
CA VAL A 21 -7.33 39.47 1.28
C VAL A 21 -6.33 40.14 0.35
N CYS A 22 -5.68 39.38 -0.53
CA CYS A 22 -5.06 39.93 -1.74
C CYS A 22 -5.82 39.43 -2.96
N LEU A 23 -6.69 40.32 -3.49
CA LEU A 23 -7.20 40.24 -4.85
C LEU A 23 -6.05 40.59 -5.82
N LEU A 24 -5.68 39.65 -6.69
CA LEU A 24 -5.01 39.99 -7.96
C LEU A 24 -5.74 39.27 -9.08
N GLY A 25 -6.45 40.05 -9.87
CA GLY A 25 -7.08 39.60 -11.08
C GLY A 25 -6.04 39.35 -12.19
N LEU A 26 -6.16 38.24 -12.86
CA LEU A 26 -5.60 38.04 -14.21
C LEU A 26 -6.70 37.49 -15.10
N LEU A 27 -7.21 38.35 -15.96
CA LEU A 27 -8.01 38.03 -17.13
C LEU A 27 -7.13 37.22 -18.11
N LEU A 28 -7.45 35.96 -18.35
CA LEU A 28 -6.98 35.24 -19.52
C LEU A 28 -8.17 34.83 -20.36
N ALA A 29 -8.14 35.28 -21.60
CA ALA A 29 -9.12 35.06 -22.64
C ALA A 29 -9.28 33.58 -22.99
N ILE A 30 -10.52 33.12 -23.00
CA ILE A 30 -10.91 31.79 -23.47
C ILE A 30 -11.35 31.93 -24.93
N PRO A 31 -10.79 31.22 -25.90
CA PRO A 31 -11.35 31.17 -27.24
C PRO A 31 -12.60 30.27 -27.25
N ALA A 32 -13.68 30.82 -27.78
CA ALA A 32 -14.95 30.14 -28.01
C ALA A 32 -14.77 29.01 -29.04
N CYS A 33 -15.03 27.77 -28.65
CA CYS A 33 -15.26 26.67 -29.59
C CYS A 33 -16.73 26.58 -29.96
N THR A 34 -16.97 26.71 -31.25
CA THR A 34 -18.23 26.63 -31.96
C THR A 34 -18.94 25.28 -31.78
N LYS A 35 -20.24 25.36 -31.51
CA LYS A 35 -21.17 24.24 -31.53
C LYS A 35 -21.29 23.64 -32.93
N THR A 36 -20.97 22.40 -33.11
CA THR A 36 -21.33 21.61 -34.27
C THR A 36 -22.66 20.89 -34.00
N ALA A 37 -23.61 21.10 -34.89
CA ALA A 37 -24.96 20.57 -34.83
C ALA A 37 -25.01 19.07 -35.11
N ALA A 38 -25.88 18.35 -34.41
CA ALA A 38 -26.20 16.94 -34.63
C ALA A 38 -27.03 16.76 -35.90
N PRO A 39 -26.83 15.69 -36.68
CA PRO A 39 -27.70 15.36 -37.81
C PRO A 39 -28.99 14.69 -37.34
N PRO A 40 -30.07 14.79 -38.15
CA PRO A 40 -31.42 14.33 -37.78
C PRO A 40 -31.59 12.82 -37.89
N ALA A 41 -32.43 12.29 -37.00
CA ALA A 41 -32.88 10.89 -37.00
C ALA A 41 -33.69 10.56 -38.27
N GLN A 42 -33.28 9.55 -38.99
CA GLN A 42 -34.10 8.92 -40.01
C GLN A 42 -34.89 7.75 -39.41
N ASN A 43 -36.21 7.89 -39.47
CA ASN A 43 -37.18 6.78 -39.31
C ASN A 43 -37.06 5.83 -40.49
N ALA A 44 -36.89 4.55 -40.23
CA ALA A 44 -37.22 3.50 -41.19
C ALA A 44 -38.05 2.43 -40.49
N ASN A 45 -39.33 2.40 -40.78
CA ASN A 45 -40.20 1.26 -40.58
C ASN A 45 -39.77 0.13 -41.51
N SER A 46 -39.70 -1.09 -41.00
CA SER A 46 -39.97 -2.29 -41.78
C SER A 46 -40.31 -3.47 -40.84
N GLU A 47 -41.52 -3.78 -40.85
CA GLU A 47 -42.26 -5.05 -40.98
C GLU A 47 -41.71 -6.35 -40.32
N GLU A 48 -42.65 -6.93 -39.62
CA GLU A 48 -42.79 -8.25 -39.03
C GLU A 48 -42.10 -9.38 -39.77
N GLY A 49 -41.31 -10.11 -39.01
CA GLY A 49 -40.87 -11.46 -39.29
C GLY A 49 -40.85 -12.25 -38.00
N SER A 50 -42.00 -12.77 -37.59
CA SER A 50 -42.16 -13.65 -36.44
C SER A 50 -41.42 -14.97 -36.70
N GLN A 51 -40.17 -15.08 -36.28
CA GLN A 51 -39.53 -16.37 -36.05
C GLN A 51 -39.52 -16.63 -34.53
N LYS A 52 -40.32 -17.60 -34.12
CA LYS A 52 -40.19 -18.30 -32.86
C LYS A 52 -38.78 -18.88 -32.79
N SER A 53 -37.86 -18.18 -32.09
CA SER A 53 -36.66 -18.81 -31.60
C SER A 53 -37.06 -19.68 -30.40
N GLU A 54 -36.92 -20.97 -30.58
CA GLU A 54 -36.86 -21.93 -29.48
C GLU A 54 -35.90 -21.40 -28.42
N SER A 55 -36.38 -21.32 -27.20
CA SER A 55 -35.58 -20.97 -26.04
C SER A 55 -34.47 -22.03 -25.89
N GLU A 56 -33.31 -21.75 -26.47
CA GLU A 56 -32.08 -22.36 -25.97
C GLU A 56 -32.04 -22.06 -24.46
N SER A 57 -32.02 -23.12 -23.67
CA SER A 57 -31.77 -23.07 -22.22
C SER A 57 -30.44 -22.35 -22.04
N GLY A 58 -30.51 -21.05 -21.74
CA GLY A 58 -29.37 -20.17 -21.72
C GLY A 58 -28.31 -20.69 -20.75
N ASN A 59 -27.20 -21.13 -21.29
CA ASN A 59 -26.00 -21.36 -20.52
C ASN A 59 -25.70 -20.04 -19.82
N PRO A 60 -25.62 -19.98 -18.47
CA PRO A 60 -25.38 -18.72 -17.77
C PRO A 60 -24.13 -18.08 -18.34
N ASP A 61 -24.18 -16.77 -18.61
CA ASP A 61 -22.98 -16.02 -19.03
C ASP A 61 -21.93 -16.08 -17.94
N CYS A 62 -21.02 -17.03 -18.06
CA CYS A 62 -20.00 -17.33 -17.06
C CYS A 62 -19.06 -16.15 -16.79
N ASN A 63 -18.85 -15.29 -17.78
CA ASN A 63 -18.04 -14.10 -17.61
C ASN A 63 -18.75 -13.07 -16.70
N SER A 64 -20.08 -13.00 -16.76
CA SER A 64 -20.84 -12.04 -15.96
C SER A 64 -20.69 -12.28 -14.45
N TYR A 65 -20.56 -13.53 -14.00
CA TYR A 65 -20.31 -13.84 -12.59
C TYR A 65 -18.96 -13.27 -12.13
N ILE A 66 -17.91 -13.50 -12.93
CA ILE A 66 -16.54 -13.01 -12.62
C ILE A 66 -16.52 -11.49 -12.67
N ASP A 67 -17.01 -10.86 -13.73
CA ASP A 67 -16.99 -9.41 -13.91
C ASP A 67 -17.73 -8.69 -12.78
N ASN A 68 -18.90 -9.20 -12.39
CA ASN A 68 -19.66 -8.65 -11.27
C ASN A 68 -18.93 -8.85 -9.94
N ALA A 69 -18.34 -10.02 -9.68
CA ALA A 69 -17.57 -10.28 -8.48
C ALA A 69 -16.36 -9.35 -8.41
N MET A 70 -15.59 -9.19 -9.50
CA MET A 70 -14.41 -8.30 -9.56
C MET A 70 -14.81 -6.84 -9.34
N SER A 71 -15.91 -6.39 -9.93
CA SER A 71 -16.43 -5.03 -9.70
C SER A 71 -16.81 -4.80 -8.23
N MET A 72 -17.40 -5.80 -7.56
CA MET A 72 -17.73 -5.71 -6.13
C MET A 72 -16.49 -5.72 -5.23
N LEU A 73 -15.41 -6.39 -5.68
CA LEU A 73 -14.14 -6.50 -4.97
C LEU A 73 -13.18 -5.34 -5.30
N GLU A 74 -13.62 -4.34 -6.06
CA GLU A 74 -12.81 -3.16 -6.36
C GLU A 74 -12.26 -2.51 -5.06
N PRO A 75 -10.95 -2.18 -4.99
CA PRO A 75 -10.31 -1.68 -3.77
C PRO A 75 -10.98 -0.45 -3.14
N GLY A 76 -11.59 0.43 -3.95
CA GLY A 76 -12.30 1.62 -3.48
C GLY A 76 -13.63 1.36 -2.76
N ARG A 77 -14.09 0.11 -2.72
CA ARG A 77 -15.39 -0.30 -2.13
C ARG A 77 -15.30 -0.88 -0.72
N LEU A 78 -14.21 -0.63 0.00
CA LEU A 78 -14.00 -1.14 1.36
C LEU A 78 -15.16 -0.85 2.33
N GLY A 79 -15.34 -1.73 3.30
CA GLY A 79 -16.18 -1.53 4.48
C GLY A 79 -17.65 -1.89 4.29
N ILE A 80 -18.03 -2.43 3.13
CA ILE A 80 -19.34 -3.05 2.93
C ILE A 80 -19.13 -4.56 3.00
N SER A 81 -19.32 -5.16 4.17
CA SER A 81 -19.20 -6.61 4.37
C SER A 81 -20.18 -7.39 3.49
N SER A 82 -21.40 -6.88 3.29
CA SER A 82 -22.38 -7.44 2.37
C SER A 82 -21.87 -7.53 0.93
N THR A 83 -21.12 -6.53 0.46
CA THR A 83 -20.54 -6.56 -0.89
C THR A 83 -19.52 -7.68 -1.03
N LEU A 84 -18.66 -7.88 -0.01
CA LEU A 84 -17.68 -8.95 -0.01
C LEU A 84 -18.33 -10.33 0.00
N GLU A 85 -19.37 -10.52 0.80
CA GLU A 85 -20.14 -11.77 0.86
C GLU A 85 -20.84 -12.05 -0.46
N SER A 86 -21.47 -11.03 -1.06
CA SER A 86 -22.13 -11.15 -2.36
C SER A 86 -21.12 -11.49 -3.48
N ALA A 87 -19.94 -10.86 -3.48
CA ALA A 87 -18.90 -11.18 -4.46
C ALA A 87 -18.41 -12.63 -4.32
N VAL A 88 -18.21 -13.09 -3.09
CA VAL A 88 -17.83 -14.48 -2.80
C VAL A 88 -18.97 -15.45 -3.20
N GLY A 89 -20.22 -15.07 -3.01
CA GLY A 89 -21.39 -15.81 -3.48
C GLY A 89 -21.35 -16.00 -5.00
N LEU A 90 -21.13 -14.91 -5.76
CA LEU A 90 -21.01 -14.96 -7.23
C LEU A 90 -19.85 -15.86 -7.70
N LEU A 91 -18.70 -15.81 -7.01
CA LEU A 91 -17.58 -16.71 -7.34
C LEU A 91 -17.90 -18.18 -7.07
N ASN A 92 -18.67 -18.48 -6.03
CA ASN A 92 -19.14 -19.84 -5.76
C ASN A 92 -20.21 -20.29 -6.77
N GLU A 93 -21.10 -19.40 -7.19
CA GLU A 93 -22.06 -19.67 -8.26
C GLU A 93 -21.36 -19.91 -9.60
N TRP A 94 -20.35 -19.08 -9.94
CA TRP A 94 -19.50 -19.31 -11.09
C TRP A 94 -18.84 -20.69 -11.06
N THR A 95 -18.26 -21.04 -9.92
CA THR A 95 -17.63 -22.35 -9.72
C THR A 95 -18.62 -23.48 -9.95
N PHE A 96 -19.86 -23.34 -9.47
CA PHE A 96 -20.91 -24.37 -9.60
C PHE A 96 -21.48 -24.46 -11.00
N ASN A 97 -21.77 -23.31 -11.64
CA ASN A 97 -22.51 -23.26 -12.92
C ASN A 97 -21.60 -23.34 -14.15
N CYS A 98 -20.36 -22.84 -14.04
CA CYS A 98 -19.45 -22.60 -15.16
C CYS A 98 -18.13 -23.34 -15.06
N GLY A 99 -17.79 -23.78 -13.87
CA GLY A 99 -16.62 -24.61 -13.70
C GLY A 99 -16.89 -25.97 -14.33
N ASN A 100 -16.21 -26.31 -15.42
CA ASN A 100 -16.05 -27.69 -15.86
C ASN A 100 -15.27 -28.44 -14.78
N PHE A 101 -15.85 -28.53 -13.60
CA PHE A 101 -15.39 -29.43 -12.57
C PHE A 101 -15.84 -30.82 -13.02
N ASP A 102 -15.03 -31.48 -13.85
CA ASP A 102 -15.14 -32.90 -13.98
C ASP A 102 -15.24 -33.47 -12.57
N SER A 103 -16.44 -33.73 -12.14
CA SER A 103 -16.96 -34.42 -10.97
C SER A 103 -16.12 -34.50 -9.68
N LYS A 104 -14.87 -33.99 -9.63
CA LYS A 104 -14.06 -33.86 -8.42
C LYS A 104 -13.29 -32.54 -8.42
N PRO A 105 -13.48 -31.70 -7.39
CA PRO A 105 -12.62 -30.53 -7.21
C PRO A 105 -11.16 -31.00 -7.15
N PRO A 106 -10.21 -30.20 -7.66
CA PRO A 106 -8.80 -30.49 -7.52
C PRO A 106 -8.40 -30.37 -6.05
N VAL A 107 -8.48 -31.45 -5.37
CA VAL A 107 -7.94 -31.68 -4.04
C VAL A 107 -6.46 -31.98 -4.25
N LEU A 108 -5.60 -31.59 -3.30
CA LEU A 108 -4.22 -32.03 -3.30
C LEU A 108 -4.17 -33.56 -3.47
N THR A 109 -3.45 -33.99 -4.50
CA THR A 109 -3.27 -35.43 -4.73
C THR A 109 -2.48 -36.04 -3.59
N ASP A 110 -2.65 -37.33 -3.37
CA ASP A 110 -1.90 -38.06 -2.32
C ASP A 110 -0.39 -38.00 -2.55
N SER A 111 0.06 -37.81 -3.78
CA SER A 111 1.47 -37.58 -4.14
C SER A 111 1.99 -36.19 -3.74
N GLN A 112 1.14 -35.16 -3.76
CA GLN A 112 1.51 -33.78 -3.41
C GLN A 112 1.48 -33.52 -1.90
N LYS A 113 0.59 -34.19 -1.15
CA LYS A 113 0.42 -33.99 0.30
C LYS A 113 1.73 -34.07 1.10
N PRO A 114 2.64 -35.04 0.87
CA PRO A 114 3.90 -35.13 1.61
C PRO A 114 4.81 -33.91 1.42
N PHE A 115 4.86 -33.35 0.19
CA PHE A 115 5.62 -32.14 -0.10
C PHE A 115 5.06 -30.95 0.68
N PHE A 116 3.76 -30.69 0.55
CA PHE A 116 3.14 -29.56 1.22
C PHE A 116 3.20 -29.66 2.75
N LYS A 117 3.04 -30.85 3.33
CA LYS A 117 3.18 -31.09 4.78
C LYS A 117 4.57 -30.75 5.33
N LYS A 118 5.59 -30.73 4.49
CA LYS A 118 6.95 -30.32 4.89
C LYS A 118 7.04 -28.83 5.17
N TYR A 119 6.24 -28.01 4.47
CA TYR A 119 6.35 -26.54 4.48
C TYR A 119 5.13 -25.83 5.09
N LEU A 120 3.95 -26.44 5.03
CA LEU A 120 2.68 -25.86 5.46
C LEU A 120 2.15 -26.56 6.71
N SER A 121 1.59 -25.78 7.63
CA SER A 121 0.84 -26.32 8.76
C SER A 121 -0.46 -27.00 8.31
N GLU A 122 -1.04 -27.84 9.15
CA GLU A 122 -2.33 -28.47 8.87
C GLU A 122 -3.45 -27.44 8.64
N ALA A 123 -3.41 -26.31 9.37
CA ALA A 123 -4.37 -25.22 9.20
C ALA A 123 -4.24 -24.53 7.84
N GLN A 124 -3.02 -24.35 7.34
CA GLN A 124 -2.77 -23.79 6.00
C GLN A 124 -3.21 -24.79 4.92
N LEU A 125 -2.89 -26.06 5.08
CA LEU A 125 -3.31 -27.11 4.16
C LEU A 125 -4.83 -27.21 4.06
N ALA A 126 -5.53 -27.20 5.19
CA ALA A 126 -6.99 -27.25 5.22
C ALA A 126 -7.63 -26.07 4.47
N LYS A 127 -7.06 -24.86 4.59
CA LYS A 127 -7.54 -23.68 3.85
C LYS A 127 -7.23 -23.77 2.36
N MET A 128 -6.05 -24.25 2.01
CA MET A 128 -5.62 -24.42 0.62
C MET A 128 -6.52 -25.44 -0.11
N ASP A 129 -6.91 -26.51 0.56
CA ASP A 129 -7.71 -27.62 0.02
C ASP A 129 -9.23 -27.33 -0.08
N LEU A 130 -9.67 -26.14 0.33
CA LEU A 130 -11.06 -25.73 0.18
C LEU A 130 -11.46 -25.62 -1.31
N THR A 131 -12.63 -26.18 -1.63
CA THR A 131 -13.19 -26.12 -2.99
C THR A 131 -14.02 -24.86 -3.26
N ARG A 132 -14.51 -24.21 -2.19
CA ARG A 132 -15.32 -23.01 -2.26
C ARG A 132 -14.51 -21.79 -1.88
N PHE A 133 -14.84 -20.67 -2.52
CA PHE A 133 -14.31 -19.37 -2.12
C PHE A 133 -14.86 -18.96 -0.77
N THR A 134 -13.98 -18.36 0.04
CA THR A 134 -14.26 -17.86 1.38
C THR A 134 -14.19 -16.34 1.40
N LYS A 135 -14.61 -15.73 2.50
CA LYS A 135 -14.43 -14.29 2.74
C LYS A 135 -12.96 -13.87 2.73
N LEU A 136 -12.05 -14.73 3.18
CA LEU A 136 -10.61 -14.47 3.12
C LEU A 136 -10.08 -14.48 1.68
N ASP A 137 -10.63 -15.35 0.83
CA ASP A 137 -10.33 -15.34 -0.60
C ASP A 137 -10.81 -14.05 -1.27
N GLY A 138 -12.02 -13.57 -0.96
CA GLY A 138 -12.51 -12.29 -1.45
C GLY A 138 -11.61 -11.12 -1.03
N LYS A 139 -11.10 -11.12 0.20
CA LYS A 139 -10.10 -10.14 0.65
C LYS A 139 -8.80 -10.26 -0.14
N PHE A 140 -8.32 -11.48 -0.36
CA PHE A 140 -7.10 -11.72 -1.13
C PHE A 140 -7.21 -11.21 -2.57
N ILE A 141 -8.33 -11.47 -3.25
CA ILE A 141 -8.60 -10.98 -4.61
C ILE A 141 -8.62 -9.45 -4.66
N ARG A 142 -9.32 -8.80 -3.72
CA ARG A 142 -9.33 -7.33 -3.61
C ARG A 142 -7.92 -6.77 -3.39
N ASP A 143 -7.15 -7.36 -2.49
CA ASP A 143 -5.79 -6.94 -2.18
C ASP A 143 -4.89 -7.10 -3.41
N SER A 144 -5.04 -8.21 -4.17
CA SER A 144 -4.30 -8.45 -5.41
C SER A 144 -4.62 -7.42 -6.51
N GLN A 145 -5.88 -6.98 -6.62
CA GLN A 145 -6.25 -5.87 -7.50
C GLN A 145 -5.53 -4.56 -7.11
N LEU A 146 -5.49 -4.25 -5.80
CA LEU A 146 -4.77 -3.07 -5.31
C LEU A 146 -3.28 -3.15 -5.62
N PHE A 147 -2.66 -4.29 -5.33
CA PHE A 147 -1.22 -4.48 -5.56
C PHE A 147 -0.85 -4.46 -7.04
N ASN A 148 -1.70 -4.99 -7.91
CA ASN A 148 -1.52 -4.85 -9.35
C ASN A 148 -1.57 -3.38 -9.80
N GLY A 149 -2.49 -2.58 -9.26
CA GLY A 149 -2.52 -1.14 -9.49
C GLY A 149 -1.26 -0.44 -8.97
N MET A 150 -0.82 -0.76 -7.75
CA MET A 150 0.41 -0.21 -7.15
C MET A 150 1.65 -0.59 -7.96
N MET A 151 1.73 -1.84 -8.42
CA MET A 151 2.80 -2.33 -9.28
C MET A 151 2.87 -1.54 -10.58
N ASN A 152 1.75 -1.42 -11.31
CA ASN A 152 1.71 -0.68 -12.57
C ASN A 152 2.15 0.78 -12.40
N ALA A 153 1.71 1.44 -11.31
CA ALA A 153 2.13 2.79 -10.98
C ALA A 153 3.63 2.92 -10.69
N ALA A 154 4.20 1.92 -10.02
CA ALA A 154 5.58 1.95 -9.57
C ALA A 154 6.59 1.73 -10.70
N ILE A 155 6.26 0.85 -11.67
CA ILE A 155 7.22 0.40 -12.71
C ILE A 155 7.17 1.23 -14.00
N GLU A 156 6.34 2.25 -14.06
CA GLU A 156 6.24 3.10 -15.25
C GLU A 156 7.62 3.66 -15.62
N GLY A 157 8.03 3.44 -16.88
CA GLY A 157 9.33 3.87 -17.39
C GLY A 157 10.53 2.97 -17.03
N GLN A 158 10.38 1.92 -16.22
CA GLN A 158 11.46 1.02 -15.83
C GLN A 158 11.75 -0.03 -16.91
N LYS A 159 13.04 -0.26 -17.20
CA LYS A 159 13.48 -1.03 -18.38
C LYS A 159 13.71 -2.52 -18.10
N ASN A 160 14.11 -2.85 -16.89
CA ASN A 160 14.47 -4.22 -16.49
C ASN A 160 13.93 -4.55 -15.11
N ASP A 161 13.98 -5.81 -14.73
CA ASP A 161 13.36 -6.29 -13.49
C ASP A 161 14.04 -5.77 -12.22
N ARG A 162 15.35 -5.48 -12.26
CA ARG A 162 16.06 -4.85 -11.14
C ARG A 162 15.61 -3.40 -10.91
N GLU A 163 15.46 -2.64 -11.99
CA GLU A 163 14.89 -1.28 -11.91
C GLU A 163 13.43 -1.32 -11.42
N ARG A 164 12.61 -2.26 -11.94
CA ARG A 164 11.23 -2.48 -11.51
C ARG A 164 11.14 -2.84 -10.04
N ALA A 165 11.98 -3.76 -9.56
CA ALA A 165 12.05 -4.13 -8.15
C ALA A 165 12.42 -2.94 -7.25
N THR A 166 13.42 -2.15 -7.65
CA THR A 166 13.85 -0.96 -6.91
C THR A 166 12.76 0.11 -6.86
N ALA A 167 12.10 0.38 -7.98
CA ALA A 167 11.01 1.35 -8.08
C ALA A 167 9.79 0.92 -7.26
N ALA A 168 9.38 -0.36 -7.37
CA ALA A 168 8.30 -0.93 -6.57
C ALA A 168 8.61 -0.89 -5.07
N PHE A 169 9.87 -1.12 -4.68
CA PHE A 169 10.30 -0.99 -3.29
C PHE A 169 10.09 0.43 -2.76
N TYR A 170 10.64 1.43 -3.44
CA TYR A 170 10.45 2.82 -3.03
C TYR A 170 8.97 3.21 -3.00
N TYR A 171 8.20 2.81 -4.01
CA TYR A 171 6.76 3.09 -4.04
C TYR A 171 6.03 2.54 -2.81
N CYS A 172 6.35 1.30 -2.40
CA CYS A 172 5.79 0.71 -1.18
C CYS A 172 6.26 1.46 0.07
N MET A 173 7.55 1.76 0.19
CA MET A 173 8.13 2.39 1.38
C MET A 173 7.65 3.84 1.57
N ASP A 174 7.49 4.59 0.48
CA ASP A 174 7.01 5.98 0.50
C ASP A 174 5.52 6.05 0.89
N ASN A 175 4.74 5.05 0.52
CA ASN A 175 3.32 4.93 0.85
C ASN A 175 3.03 4.35 2.25
N LEU A 176 4.03 3.74 2.92
CA LEU A 176 3.90 3.06 4.20
C LEU A 176 4.88 3.63 5.23
N ALA A 177 4.42 4.58 6.04
CA ALA A 177 5.22 5.09 7.16
C ALA A 177 5.58 3.95 8.14
N LEU A 178 6.84 3.91 8.58
CA LEU A 178 7.28 2.92 9.56
C LEU A 178 6.64 3.19 10.92
N VAL A 179 5.98 2.19 11.47
CA VAL A 179 5.55 2.20 12.87
C VAL A 179 6.74 1.80 13.74
N PRO A 180 7.09 2.57 14.79
CA PRO A 180 8.17 2.22 15.70
C PRO A 180 7.96 0.82 16.28
N TYR A 181 9.04 0.05 16.38
CA TYR A 181 9.04 -1.36 16.81
C TYR A 181 8.51 -1.58 18.23
N GLU A 182 8.61 -0.55 19.08
CA GLU A 182 8.13 -0.57 20.47
C GLU A 182 6.61 -0.54 20.62
N GLN A 183 5.89 -0.24 19.53
CA GLN A 183 4.45 -0.27 19.53
C GLN A 183 3.96 -1.67 19.16
N ASN A 184 2.97 -2.18 19.88
CA ASN A 184 2.31 -3.44 19.56
C ASN A 184 1.90 -3.44 18.09
N VAL A 185 2.39 -4.42 17.33
CA VAL A 185 2.04 -4.61 15.93
C VAL A 185 0.53 -4.76 15.81
N LEU A 186 -0.10 -3.83 15.10
CA LEU A 186 -1.54 -3.90 14.89
C LEU A 186 -1.88 -5.03 13.92
N PRO A 187 -2.90 -5.84 14.21
CA PRO A 187 -3.34 -6.91 13.33
C PRO A 187 -4.14 -6.33 12.13
N LEU A 188 -3.43 -5.69 11.22
CA LEU A 188 -3.98 -5.10 10.01
C LEU A 188 -3.73 -6.02 8.80
N SER A 189 -4.71 -6.11 7.91
CA SER A 189 -4.50 -6.75 6.61
C SER A 189 -3.61 -5.89 5.71
N PRO A 190 -2.95 -6.45 4.68
CA PRO A 190 -2.15 -5.68 3.73
C PRO A 190 -2.91 -4.52 3.10
N TYR A 191 -4.18 -4.72 2.77
CA TYR A 191 -5.06 -3.64 2.31
C TYR A 191 -5.17 -2.49 3.33
N GLU A 192 -5.42 -2.83 4.60
CA GLU A 192 -5.54 -1.82 5.66
C GLU A 192 -4.23 -1.08 5.91
N LEU A 193 -3.09 -1.78 5.81
CA LEU A 193 -1.77 -1.15 5.87
C LEU A 193 -1.61 -0.09 4.78
N CYS A 194 -1.96 -0.42 3.54
CA CYS A 194 -1.88 0.51 2.41
C CYS A 194 -2.85 1.70 2.55
N ILE A 195 -4.09 1.45 2.98
CA ILE A 195 -5.08 2.52 3.18
C ILE A 195 -4.66 3.46 4.31
N LEU A 196 -4.23 2.89 5.44
CA LEU A 196 -3.78 3.68 6.60
C LEU A 196 -2.38 4.28 6.38
N GLY A 197 -1.61 3.78 5.41
CA GLY A 197 -0.26 4.26 5.10
C GLY A 197 0.74 4.06 6.23
N ILE A 198 0.66 2.94 6.95
CA ILE A 198 1.54 2.59 8.07
C ILE A 198 1.87 1.09 8.07
N GLY A 199 3.00 0.71 8.60
CA GLY A 199 3.36 -0.70 8.76
C GLY A 199 4.60 -0.92 9.62
N SER A 200 4.67 -2.09 10.28
CA SER A 200 5.90 -2.58 10.88
C SER A 200 6.89 -3.01 9.78
N PRO A 201 8.17 -3.23 10.08
CA PRO A 201 9.13 -3.72 9.10
C PRO A 201 8.66 -4.98 8.36
N GLU A 202 8.14 -5.96 9.08
CA GLU A 202 7.63 -7.22 8.51
C GLU A 202 6.40 -6.98 7.63
N GLN A 203 5.49 -6.11 8.06
CA GLN A 203 4.30 -5.72 7.29
C GLN A 203 4.67 -4.97 6.00
N ARG A 204 5.64 -4.06 6.05
CA ARG A 204 6.18 -3.36 4.88
C ARG A 204 6.83 -4.34 3.90
N GLY A 205 7.62 -5.27 4.41
CA GLY A 205 8.21 -6.36 3.62
C GLY A 205 7.14 -7.23 2.96
N TRP A 206 6.09 -7.60 3.70
CA TRP A 206 4.97 -8.38 3.16
C TRP A 206 4.24 -7.65 2.03
N VAL A 207 3.88 -6.37 2.21
CA VAL A 207 3.25 -5.58 1.13
C VAL A 207 4.15 -5.51 -0.10
N TYR A 208 5.45 -5.30 0.08
CA TYR A 208 6.38 -5.26 -1.04
C TYR A 208 6.47 -6.61 -1.78
N ILE A 209 6.53 -7.73 -1.06
CA ILE A 209 6.51 -9.08 -1.64
C ILE A 209 5.21 -9.31 -2.43
N ASP A 210 4.06 -8.89 -1.89
CA ASP A 210 2.77 -8.99 -2.59
C ASP A 210 2.72 -8.14 -3.88
N VAL A 211 3.37 -6.97 -3.90
CA VAL A 211 3.52 -6.13 -5.10
C VAL A 211 4.46 -6.79 -6.12
N MET A 212 5.59 -7.35 -5.66
CA MET A 212 6.53 -8.09 -6.54
C MET A 212 5.87 -9.31 -7.20
N ARG A 213 4.97 -9.99 -6.48
CA ARG A 213 4.18 -11.09 -7.05
C ARG A 213 3.38 -10.66 -8.27
N GLN A 214 2.86 -9.44 -8.30
CA GLN A 214 2.11 -8.94 -9.47
C GLN A 214 3.00 -8.76 -10.72
N LEU A 215 4.33 -8.69 -10.55
CA LEU A 215 5.33 -8.77 -11.63
C LEU A 215 5.72 -10.20 -12.00
N ARG A 216 5.18 -11.21 -11.30
CA ARG A 216 5.65 -12.62 -11.34
C ARG A 216 7.13 -12.75 -10.95
N ILE A 217 7.62 -11.85 -10.11
CA ILE A 217 8.96 -11.87 -9.53
C ILE A 217 8.85 -12.38 -8.11
N ASP A 218 9.57 -13.47 -7.83
CA ASP A 218 9.61 -14.06 -6.50
C ASP A 218 10.44 -13.19 -5.55
N ALA A 219 9.94 -13.06 -4.32
CA ALA A 219 10.64 -12.36 -3.26
C ALA A 219 10.38 -13.04 -1.91
N VAL A 220 11.37 -13.00 -1.03
CA VAL A 220 11.37 -13.70 0.27
C VAL A 220 11.82 -12.76 1.37
N LEU A 221 11.44 -13.06 2.62
CA LEU A 221 12.10 -12.45 3.77
C LEU A 221 13.34 -13.26 4.15
N LEU A 222 14.40 -12.56 4.48
CA LEU A 222 15.61 -13.11 5.10
C LEU A 222 15.63 -12.66 6.56
N ARG A 223 15.67 -13.61 7.48
CA ARG A 223 15.73 -13.34 8.93
C ARG A 223 16.66 -14.32 9.63
N PRO A 224 17.24 -13.98 10.80
CA PRO A 224 17.96 -14.97 11.59
C PRO A 224 16.99 -16.00 12.18
N ALA A 225 17.47 -17.23 12.41
CA ALA A 225 16.69 -18.31 13.00
C ALA A 225 16.08 -17.93 14.38
N LYS A 226 16.79 -17.09 15.13
CA LYS A 226 16.23 -16.42 16.31
C LYS A 226 15.85 -14.99 15.93
N PRO A 227 14.55 -14.65 15.95
CA PRO A 227 14.10 -13.30 15.61
C PRO A 227 14.86 -12.24 16.43
N ALA A 228 15.38 -11.25 15.75
CA ALA A 228 16.08 -10.13 16.37
C ALA A 228 15.54 -8.81 15.79
N PRO A 229 15.35 -7.78 16.61
CA PRO A 229 14.92 -6.47 16.14
C PRO A 229 15.83 -5.98 15.01
N PHE A 230 15.25 -5.40 13.98
CA PHE A 230 15.95 -4.79 12.85
C PHE A 230 16.79 -5.73 11.95
N LYS A 231 16.84 -7.03 12.23
CA LYS A 231 17.46 -8.04 11.37
C LYS A 231 16.42 -8.67 10.47
N LEU A 232 16.01 -7.92 9.46
CA LEU A 232 15.03 -8.33 8.46
C LEU A 232 15.39 -7.67 7.13
N LEU A 233 15.55 -8.47 6.08
CA LEU A 233 15.73 -8.01 4.71
C LEU A 233 14.70 -8.68 3.80
N VAL A 234 14.41 -8.06 2.66
CA VAL A 234 13.72 -8.72 1.55
C VAL A 234 14.75 -9.08 0.49
N GLY A 235 14.77 -10.33 0.10
CA GLY A 235 15.54 -10.83 -1.04
C GLY A 235 14.62 -10.95 -2.25
N VAL A 236 14.91 -10.23 -3.33
CA VAL A 236 14.21 -10.34 -4.62
C VAL A 236 15.00 -11.27 -5.51
N LEU A 237 14.34 -12.30 -6.03
CA LEU A 237 14.93 -13.36 -6.83
C LEU A 237 14.83 -12.98 -8.30
N LEU A 238 15.96 -12.58 -8.90
CA LEU A 238 16.09 -12.30 -10.33
C LEU A 238 17.08 -13.30 -10.94
N ASP A 239 17.03 -13.52 -12.25
CA ASP A 239 17.87 -14.51 -12.93
C ASP A 239 19.36 -14.39 -12.58
N GLU A 240 19.84 -13.16 -12.38
CA GLU A 240 21.26 -12.90 -12.06
C GLU A 240 21.60 -13.14 -10.59
N GLY A 241 20.62 -13.19 -9.69
CA GLY A 241 20.85 -13.40 -8.27
C GLY A 241 19.76 -12.87 -7.34
N VAL A 242 20.07 -12.82 -6.05
CA VAL A 242 19.17 -12.37 -4.98
C VAL A 242 19.55 -10.95 -4.57
N TYR A 243 18.69 -9.97 -4.83
CA TYR A 243 18.93 -8.55 -4.54
C TYR A 243 18.28 -8.13 -3.21
N LEU A 244 18.99 -7.32 -2.43
CA LEU A 244 18.68 -7.06 -1.03
C LEU A 244 18.02 -5.69 -0.80
N PHE A 245 16.93 -5.67 -0.04
CA PHE A 245 16.15 -4.49 0.32
C PHE A 245 15.85 -4.49 1.82
N ASP A 246 16.08 -3.35 2.48
CA ASP A 246 15.83 -3.19 3.92
C ASP A 246 14.47 -2.48 4.17
N PRO A 247 13.41 -3.22 4.54
CA PRO A 247 12.10 -2.63 4.81
C PRO A 247 12.05 -1.83 6.11
N VAL A 248 13.05 -1.97 6.99
CA VAL A 248 13.19 -1.13 8.19
C VAL A 248 13.58 0.28 7.79
N LEU A 249 14.67 0.41 7.00
CA LEU A 249 15.19 1.70 6.57
C LEU A 249 14.39 2.31 5.41
N GLY A 250 13.69 1.48 4.62
CA GLY A 250 13.06 1.89 3.38
C GLY A 250 14.07 2.17 2.28
N LEU A 251 15.24 1.51 2.31
CA LEU A 251 16.33 1.68 1.37
C LEU A 251 16.79 0.30 0.85
N PRO A 252 17.15 0.17 -0.45
CA PRO A 252 17.90 -0.98 -0.93
C PRO A 252 19.27 -1.05 -0.27
N ILE A 253 19.85 -2.23 -0.09
CA ILE A 253 21.27 -2.37 0.25
C ILE A 253 22.07 -1.87 -0.97
N PRO A 254 22.95 -0.89 -0.84
CA PRO A 254 23.61 -0.26 -1.99
C PRO A 254 24.66 -1.20 -2.61
N ALA A 255 24.60 -1.42 -3.90
CA ALA A 255 25.73 -1.99 -4.64
C ALA A 255 26.92 -1.01 -4.62
N LYS A 256 28.14 -1.53 -4.78
CA LYS A 256 29.38 -0.72 -4.76
C LYS A 256 29.35 0.38 -5.86
N ALA A 257 28.82 0.07 -7.03
CA ALA A 257 28.67 1.03 -8.12
C ALA A 257 27.29 1.70 -8.06
N GLN A 258 27.25 2.94 -7.59
CA GLN A 258 26.11 3.82 -7.63
C GLN A 258 26.34 4.98 -8.58
N PRO A 259 25.33 5.48 -9.33
CA PRO A 259 25.46 6.74 -10.05
C PRO A 259 25.87 7.87 -9.10
N ALA A 260 26.85 8.66 -9.51
CA ALA A 260 27.51 9.62 -8.63
C ALA A 260 26.62 10.80 -8.22
N ASP A 261 25.55 11.07 -8.98
CA ASP A 261 24.59 12.16 -8.80
C ASP A 261 23.21 11.68 -8.31
N ALA A 262 23.06 10.38 -8.15
CA ALA A 262 21.76 9.83 -7.70
C ALA A 262 21.48 10.18 -6.24
N ILE A 263 20.36 10.84 -5.99
CA ILE A 263 19.88 11.24 -4.65
C ILE A 263 19.56 10.00 -3.79
N LEU A 264 18.96 8.98 -4.42
CA LEU A 264 18.61 7.69 -3.79
C LEU A 264 19.51 6.57 -4.34
N ILE A 265 19.48 5.43 -3.66
CA ILE A 265 20.15 4.21 -4.11
C ILE A 265 19.40 3.68 -5.34
N GLN A 266 20.07 3.59 -6.47
CA GLN A 266 19.48 3.07 -7.71
C GLN A 266 19.82 1.60 -7.92
N ASN A 267 21.04 1.20 -7.56
CA ASN A 267 21.52 -0.16 -7.73
C ASN A 267 21.53 -0.89 -6.40
N ALA A 268 20.63 -1.86 -6.22
CA ALA A 268 20.64 -2.76 -5.09
C ALA A 268 21.81 -3.76 -5.19
N ALA A 269 22.46 -4.05 -4.06
CA ALA A 269 23.47 -5.11 -3.98
C ALA A 269 22.79 -6.49 -4.03
N SER A 270 23.44 -7.43 -4.70
CA SER A 270 23.07 -8.82 -4.59
C SER A 270 23.65 -9.49 -3.32
N LEU A 271 23.08 -10.61 -2.94
CA LEU A 271 23.61 -11.44 -1.84
C LEU A 271 25.05 -11.90 -2.13
N ALA A 272 25.36 -12.17 -3.42
CA ALA A 272 26.71 -12.51 -3.85
C ALA A 272 27.69 -11.34 -3.66
N ASP A 273 27.26 -10.10 -3.97
CA ASP A 273 28.10 -8.91 -3.74
C ASP A 273 28.44 -8.75 -2.25
N VAL A 274 27.45 -8.99 -1.37
CA VAL A 274 27.65 -8.90 0.08
C VAL A 274 28.57 -10.01 0.61
N TYR A 275 28.48 -11.22 0.05
CA TYR A 275 29.37 -12.33 0.44
C TYR A 275 30.81 -12.10 0.00
N GLN A 276 31.01 -11.48 -1.16
CA GLN A 276 32.35 -11.11 -1.67
C GLN A 276 32.92 -9.88 -0.99
N ASN A 277 32.07 -8.93 -0.61
CA ASN A 277 32.46 -7.66 -0.03
C ASN A 277 31.61 -7.35 1.23
N PRO A 278 31.92 -7.96 2.38
CA PRO A 278 31.17 -7.78 3.63
C PRO A 278 31.07 -6.33 4.11
N GLU A 279 32.04 -5.49 3.71
CA GLU A 279 32.09 -4.06 4.02
C GLU A 279 30.88 -3.27 3.48
N ILE A 280 30.17 -3.79 2.44
CA ILE A 280 28.95 -3.13 1.94
C ILE A 280 27.94 -2.89 3.07
N LEU A 281 27.76 -3.86 3.96
CA LEU A 281 26.82 -3.74 5.07
C LEU A 281 27.35 -2.81 6.16
N THR A 282 28.64 -2.88 6.48
CA THR A 282 29.24 -2.01 7.51
C THR A 282 29.27 -0.55 7.07
N ASP A 283 29.57 -0.28 5.81
CA ASP A 283 29.52 1.07 5.24
C ASP A 283 28.10 1.64 5.17
N PHE A 284 27.13 0.78 4.89
CA PHE A 284 25.72 1.17 4.81
C PHE A 284 25.12 1.44 6.19
N TYR A 285 25.34 0.55 7.15
CA TYR A 285 24.77 0.67 8.49
C TYR A 285 25.61 1.52 9.45
N GLY A 286 26.86 1.78 9.13
CA GLY A 286 27.77 2.57 9.97
C GLY A 286 27.91 1.99 11.39
N GLU A 287 27.80 2.85 12.40
CA GLU A 287 27.93 2.46 13.84
C GLU A 287 26.87 1.43 14.28
N GLU A 288 25.73 1.40 13.61
CA GLU A 288 24.63 0.46 13.91
C GLU A 288 24.80 -0.93 13.25
N ALA A 289 25.87 -1.16 12.50
CA ALA A 289 26.11 -2.43 11.80
C ALA A 289 26.06 -3.64 12.75
N LYS A 290 26.48 -3.49 14.01
CA LYS A 290 26.39 -4.54 15.05
C LYS A 290 24.96 -5.00 15.37
N ASN A 291 23.97 -4.13 15.15
CA ASN A 291 22.55 -4.38 15.39
C ASN A 291 21.82 -4.86 14.13
N ARG A 292 22.52 -4.99 13.02
CA ARG A 292 22.01 -5.39 11.71
C ARG A 292 22.62 -6.71 11.27
N PHE A 293 22.21 -7.21 10.11
CA PHE A 293 22.84 -8.38 9.52
C PHE A 293 24.32 -8.13 9.21
N SER A 294 25.16 -9.08 9.60
CA SER A 294 26.49 -9.26 9.01
C SER A 294 26.39 -10.20 7.80
N ALA A 295 27.42 -10.21 6.95
CA ALA A 295 27.48 -11.15 5.83
C ALA A 295 27.47 -12.62 6.28
N GLU A 296 28.10 -12.93 7.42
CA GLU A 296 28.12 -14.31 8.00
C GLU A 296 26.73 -14.72 8.50
N GLU A 297 26.00 -13.81 9.16
CA GLU A 297 24.62 -14.09 9.57
C GLU A 297 23.68 -14.29 8.38
N LEU A 298 23.90 -13.59 7.27
CA LEU A 298 23.11 -13.79 6.03
C LEU A 298 23.36 -15.16 5.40
N LYS A 299 24.56 -15.76 5.55
CA LYS A 299 24.82 -17.13 5.08
C LYS A 299 24.01 -18.17 5.81
N SER A 300 23.62 -17.90 7.07
CA SER A 300 22.81 -18.79 7.90
C SER A 300 21.37 -18.29 8.11
N ALA A 301 20.95 -17.28 7.36
CA ALA A 301 19.62 -16.74 7.46
C ALA A 301 18.55 -17.75 6.98
N GLU A 302 17.41 -17.74 7.66
CA GLU A 302 16.22 -18.41 7.17
C GLU A 302 15.62 -17.66 5.99
N VAL A 303 15.22 -18.40 4.98
CA VAL A 303 14.46 -17.91 3.84
C VAL A 303 12.98 -18.14 4.11
N VAL A 304 12.23 -17.05 4.26
CA VAL A 304 10.83 -17.13 4.66
C VAL A 304 9.94 -16.68 3.51
N ILE A 305 9.14 -17.61 3.01
CA ILE A 305 8.10 -17.33 2.01
C ILE A 305 6.91 -16.69 2.72
N MET A 306 6.56 -15.48 2.28
CA MET A 306 5.39 -14.75 2.76
C MET A 306 4.25 -14.92 1.76
N GLY A 307 3.28 -15.73 2.11
CA GLY A 307 2.12 -15.97 1.25
C GLY A 307 0.92 -16.47 2.05
N ARG A 308 -0.27 -16.33 1.49
CA ARG A 308 -1.52 -16.80 2.09
C ARG A 308 -1.86 -18.19 1.55
N SER A 309 -2.56 -18.99 2.34
CA SER A 309 -3.02 -20.31 1.88
C SER A 309 -3.88 -20.21 0.59
N SER A 310 -4.61 -19.11 0.41
CA SER A 310 -5.39 -18.85 -0.81
C SER A 310 -4.52 -18.86 -2.07
N GLU A 311 -3.32 -18.30 -2.00
CA GLU A 311 -2.39 -18.11 -3.12
C GLU A 311 -1.96 -19.43 -3.79
N TRP A 312 -1.88 -20.50 -3.02
CA TRP A 312 -1.47 -21.82 -3.52
C TRP A 312 -2.65 -22.73 -3.82
N SER A 313 -3.88 -22.22 -3.75
CA SER A 313 -5.08 -23.02 -3.93
C SER A 313 -5.47 -23.16 -5.40
N ALA A 314 -5.96 -24.36 -5.77
CA ALA A 314 -6.44 -24.63 -7.12
C ALA A 314 -7.61 -23.73 -7.56
N ARG A 315 -8.45 -23.24 -6.60
CA ARG A 315 -9.54 -22.33 -6.92
C ARG A 315 -9.02 -20.95 -7.37
N MET A 316 -7.91 -20.45 -6.78
CA MET A 316 -7.28 -19.18 -7.20
C MET A 316 -6.63 -19.31 -8.56
N ARG A 317 -5.96 -20.42 -8.85
CA ARG A 317 -5.42 -20.69 -10.18
C ARG A 317 -6.53 -20.63 -11.25
N ARG A 318 -7.62 -21.35 -11.05
CA ARG A 318 -8.74 -21.36 -12.00
C ARG A 318 -9.37 -20.00 -12.19
N LEU A 319 -9.49 -19.22 -11.12
CA LEU A 319 -9.97 -17.86 -11.23
C LEU A 319 -8.99 -17.01 -12.05
N GLU A 320 -7.68 -17.09 -11.78
CA GLU A 320 -6.66 -16.37 -12.57
C GLU A 320 -6.74 -16.74 -14.06
N ASP A 321 -6.83 -18.02 -14.38
CA ASP A 321 -6.95 -18.52 -15.78
C ASP A 321 -8.22 -18.01 -16.48
N SER A 322 -9.26 -17.69 -15.70
CA SER A 322 -10.55 -17.21 -16.19
C SER A 322 -10.67 -15.69 -16.24
N LEU A 323 -9.70 -14.94 -15.70
CA LEU A 323 -9.73 -13.48 -15.76
C LEU A 323 -9.50 -12.99 -17.20
N SER A 324 -10.27 -12.00 -17.59
CA SER A 324 -10.08 -11.35 -18.89
C SER A 324 -8.74 -10.58 -18.93
N ARG A 325 -8.20 -10.33 -20.14
CA ARG A 325 -6.96 -9.52 -20.29
C ARG A 325 -7.05 -8.13 -19.66
N LYS A 326 -8.25 -7.57 -19.53
CA LYS A 326 -8.46 -6.26 -18.91
C LYS A 326 -8.41 -6.29 -17.38
N GLN A 327 -8.57 -7.48 -16.81
CA GLN A 327 -8.62 -7.72 -15.37
C GLN A 327 -7.48 -8.64 -14.92
N SER A 328 -6.44 -8.83 -15.74
CA SER A 328 -5.35 -9.75 -15.41
C SER A 328 -4.51 -9.22 -14.24
N PHE A 329 -4.49 -9.97 -13.16
CA PHE A 329 -3.64 -9.80 -12.00
C PHE A 329 -3.32 -11.17 -11.42
N VAL A 330 -2.21 -11.28 -10.70
CA VAL A 330 -1.71 -12.57 -10.22
C VAL A 330 -2.41 -12.97 -8.93
N LEU A 331 -3.00 -14.16 -8.93
CA LEU A 331 -3.65 -14.77 -7.78
C LEU A 331 -2.99 -16.06 -7.33
N PHE A 332 -2.25 -16.71 -8.21
CA PHE A 332 -1.71 -18.03 -7.99
C PHE A 332 -0.20 -18.09 -8.19
N ARG A 333 0.47 -18.84 -7.34
CA ARG A 333 1.89 -19.18 -7.46
C ARG A 333 2.09 -20.65 -7.07
N ASN A 334 2.75 -21.42 -7.92
CA ASN A 334 3.14 -22.79 -7.58
C ASN A 334 4.18 -22.78 -6.46
N LEU A 335 3.94 -23.53 -5.42
CA LEU A 335 4.95 -23.77 -4.39
C LEU A 335 5.88 -24.92 -4.77
N ASP A 336 5.32 -25.96 -5.41
CA ASP A 336 5.98 -27.15 -5.93
C ASP A 336 6.01 -27.12 -7.47
N GLU A 337 6.78 -28.03 -8.09
CA GLU A 337 6.80 -28.20 -9.53
C GLU A 337 5.41 -28.54 -10.10
N PHE A 338 5.01 -27.80 -11.11
CA PHE A 338 3.73 -28.01 -11.76
C PHE A 338 3.76 -27.57 -13.22
N GLU A 339 3.38 -28.46 -14.14
CA GLU A 339 3.23 -28.16 -15.59
C GLU A 339 4.42 -27.43 -16.21
N GLY A 340 5.65 -27.80 -15.79
CA GLY A 340 6.88 -27.19 -16.30
C GLY A 340 7.34 -25.91 -15.56
N ASP A 341 6.54 -25.39 -14.63
CA ASP A 341 7.00 -24.40 -13.64
C ASP A 341 7.72 -25.16 -12.49
N PRO A 342 8.99 -24.88 -12.23
CA PRO A 342 9.74 -25.57 -11.18
C PRO A 342 9.22 -25.32 -9.76
N GLY A 343 8.32 -24.36 -9.61
CA GLY A 343 7.77 -23.96 -8.32
C GLY A 343 8.69 -23.05 -7.51
N PHE A 344 8.11 -22.38 -6.53
CA PHE A 344 8.81 -21.35 -5.75
C PHE A 344 9.97 -21.92 -4.92
N ILE A 345 9.79 -23.11 -4.32
CA ILE A 345 10.85 -23.74 -3.50
C ILE A 345 12.08 -24.07 -4.36
N SER A 346 11.86 -24.69 -5.52
CA SER A 346 12.95 -25.03 -6.45
C SER A 346 13.63 -23.75 -6.99
N HIS A 347 12.85 -22.71 -7.27
CA HIS A 347 13.40 -21.42 -7.71
C HIS A 347 14.34 -20.82 -6.66
N ILE A 348 13.95 -20.80 -5.37
CA ILE A 348 14.83 -20.35 -4.27
C ILE A 348 16.14 -21.14 -4.26
N GLN A 349 16.09 -22.46 -4.44
CA GLN A 349 17.26 -23.34 -4.37
C GLN A 349 18.21 -23.21 -5.55
N THR A 350 17.69 -22.80 -6.72
CA THR A 350 18.48 -22.75 -7.97
C THR A 350 18.95 -21.34 -8.32
N ILE A 351 18.28 -20.30 -7.85
CA ILE A 351 18.57 -18.90 -8.17
C ILE A 351 20.04 -18.53 -7.86
N GLY A 352 20.63 -17.66 -8.68
CA GLY A 352 21.96 -17.13 -8.44
C GLY A 352 23.02 -18.24 -8.31
N LYS A 353 22.92 -19.31 -9.11
CA LYS A 353 23.79 -20.51 -9.06
C LYS A 353 23.71 -21.26 -7.73
N GLY A 354 22.53 -21.24 -7.11
CA GLY A 354 22.27 -21.96 -5.86
C GLY A 354 22.82 -21.26 -4.63
N ILE A 355 22.89 -19.93 -4.63
CA ILE A 355 23.37 -19.16 -3.48
C ILE A 355 22.53 -19.38 -2.20
N LEU A 356 21.27 -19.79 -2.36
CA LEU A 356 20.36 -20.16 -1.28
C LEU A 356 20.07 -21.66 -1.20
N LYS A 357 20.87 -22.51 -1.89
CA LYS A 357 20.63 -23.95 -2.00
C LYS A 357 20.51 -24.64 -0.64
N ASP A 358 21.38 -24.28 0.29
CA ASP A 358 21.47 -24.90 1.62
C ASP A 358 20.71 -24.10 2.69
N ALA A 359 19.97 -23.07 2.30
CA ALA A 359 19.22 -22.25 3.23
C ALA A 359 18.02 -23.01 3.81
N THR A 360 17.70 -22.75 5.07
CA THR A 360 16.46 -23.24 5.69
C THR A 360 15.28 -22.46 5.13
N ILE A 361 14.43 -23.14 4.34
CA ILE A 361 13.25 -22.53 3.74
C ILE A 361 12.03 -22.82 4.64
N GLN A 362 11.27 -21.77 4.94
CA GLN A 362 10.04 -21.83 5.71
C GLN A 362 8.92 -21.09 4.99
N VAL A 363 7.70 -21.59 5.07
CA VAL A 363 6.49 -20.84 4.69
C VAL A 363 5.90 -20.23 5.95
N SER A 364 5.75 -18.91 5.96
CA SER A 364 5.27 -18.19 7.12
C SER A 364 3.77 -18.41 7.36
N GLU A 365 3.39 -18.70 8.59
CA GLU A 365 1.98 -18.65 9.02
C GLU A 365 1.50 -17.21 9.28
N TYR A 366 2.43 -16.25 9.33
CA TYR A 366 2.12 -14.86 9.69
C TYR A 366 1.02 -14.24 8.81
N PRO A 367 1.02 -14.36 7.46
CA PRO A 367 -0.05 -13.79 6.64
C PRO A 367 -1.45 -14.29 7.02
N ASP A 368 -1.62 -15.61 7.19
CA ASP A 368 -2.90 -16.19 7.56
C ASP A 368 -3.29 -15.90 9.02
N SER A 369 -2.33 -15.93 9.94
CA SER A 369 -2.56 -15.63 11.37
C SER A 369 -2.92 -14.16 11.58
N GLN A 370 -2.26 -13.25 10.86
CA GLN A 370 -2.54 -11.82 10.91
C GLN A 370 -3.95 -11.48 10.41
N LEU A 371 -4.39 -12.12 9.33
CA LEU A 371 -5.75 -11.95 8.81
C LEU A 371 -6.79 -12.48 9.81
N ASN A 372 -6.57 -13.66 10.39
CA ASN A 372 -7.44 -14.20 11.43
C ASN A 372 -7.48 -13.28 12.66
N ALA A 373 -6.33 -12.77 13.09
CA ALA A 373 -6.25 -11.83 14.21
C ALA A 373 -6.99 -10.53 13.90
N SER A 374 -6.92 -10.01 12.67
CA SER A 374 -7.65 -8.78 12.27
C SER A 374 -9.17 -8.95 12.32
N GLU A 375 -9.67 -10.17 12.10
CA GLU A 375 -11.11 -10.50 12.19
C GLU A 375 -11.57 -10.69 13.65
N ALA A 376 -10.68 -11.19 14.50
CA ALA A 376 -10.99 -11.53 15.91
C ALA A 376 -10.74 -10.38 16.90
N VAL A 377 -10.30 -9.21 16.44
CA VAL A 377 -9.98 -8.07 17.30
C VAL A 377 -11.18 -7.60 18.10
N THR A 378 -11.02 -7.49 19.42
CA THR A 378 -12.04 -7.03 20.37
C THR A 378 -11.46 -5.99 21.36
N GLY A 379 -12.31 -5.41 22.19
CA GLY A 379 -11.89 -4.52 23.27
C GLY A 379 -11.24 -3.22 22.83
N GLU A 380 -10.24 -2.76 23.56
CA GLU A 380 -9.55 -1.49 23.30
C GLU A 380 -8.78 -1.48 21.98
N LEU A 381 -8.24 -2.62 21.57
CA LEU A 381 -7.53 -2.74 20.28
C LEU A 381 -8.48 -2.55 19.10
N ALA A 382 -9.69 -3.11 19.17
CA ALA A 382 -10.73 -2.90 18.16
C ALA A 382 -11.14 -1.43 18.09
N LYS A 383 -11.30 -0.75 19.23
CA LYS A 383 -11.59 0.69 19.31
C LYS A 383 -10.47 1.51 18.67
N LYS A 384 -9.21 1.19 18.98
CA LYS A 384 -8.05 1.86 18.38
C LYS A 384 -8.05 1.74 16.84
N ILE A 385 -8.19 0.52 16.32
CA ILE A 385 -8.23 0.27 14.87
C ILE A 385 -9.45 0.95 14.23
N SER A 386 -10.63 0.88 14.87
CA SER A 386 -11.83 1.57 14.39
C SER A 386 -11.63 3.08 14.34
N GLY A 387 -11.00 3.68 15.37
CA GLY A 387 -10.64 5.09 15.39
C GLY A 387 -9.72 5.49 14.24
N MET A 388 -8.72 4.68 13.92
CA MET A 388 -7.82 4.93 12.77
C MET A 388 -8.56 4.88 11.42
N LYS A 389 -9.62 4.09 11.31
CA LYS A 389 -10.46 3.97 10.10
C LYS A 389 -11.55 5.05 10.01
N LEU A 390 -11.80 5.79 11.10
CA LEU A 390 -12.87 6.77 11.19
C LEU A 390 -12.79 7.86 10.10
N PRO A 391 -11.62 8.44 9.75
CA PRO A 391 -11.50 9.46 8.70
C PRO A 391 -12.02 9.01 7.34
N PHE A 392 -11.91 7.72 7.04
CA PHE A 392 -12.34 7.14 5.76
C PHE A 392 -13.87 6.92 5.68
N ARG A 393 -14.61 7.30 6.72
CA ARG A 393 -16.07 7.22 6.83
C ARG A 393 -16.73 8.60 6.95
N ALA A 394 -15.98 9.69 6.76
CA ALA A 394 -16.53 11.05 6.89
C ALA A 394 -17.73 11.23 5.95
N PRO A 395 -18.90 11.70 6.48
CA PRO A 395 -20.08 11.96 5.67
C PRO A 395 -19.91 13.22 4.82
N VAL A 396 -20.65 13.31 3.72
CA VAL A 396 -20.77 14.55 2.93
C VAL A 396 -22.14 15.18 3.23
N PRO A 397 -22.28 16.51 3.20
CA PRO A 397 -23.59 17.15 3.30
C PRO A 397 -24.55 16.59 2.24
N PHE A 398 -25.73 16.17 2.64
CA PHE A 398 -26.71 15.55 1.74
C PHE A 398 -27.25 16.54 0.72
N ASP A 399 -27.45 17.79 1.14
CA ASP A 399 -27.86 18.90 0.28
C ASP A 399 -27.44 20.21 0.92
N VAL A 400 -26.62 20.99 0.21
CA VAL A 400 -26.17 22.32 0.66
C VAL A 400 -27.33 23.34 0.65
N ASN A 401 -28.40 23.04 -0.08
CA ASN A 401 -29.55 23.93 -0.23
C ASN A 401 -30.65 23.70 0.83
N THR A 402 -30.63 22.58 1.56
CA THR A 402 -31.56 22.34 2.68
C THR A 402 -30.97 22.81 4.01
N LYS A 403 -30.74 24.12 4.11
CA LYS A 403 -30.46 24.77 5.37
C LYS A 403 -31.79 24.89 6.14
N VAL A 404 -31.90 24.22 7.28
CA VAL A 404 -33.03 24.44 8.19
C VAL A 404 -32.62 25.59 9.10
N GLU A 405 -33.30 26.73 8.95
CA GLU A 405 -33.07 27.89 9.81
C GLU A 405 -33.55 27.59 11.22
N LYS A 406 -32.67 27.78 12.18
CA LYS A 406 -32.97 27.64 13.62
C LYS A 406 -33.02 29.01 14.27
N PRO A 407 -33.74 29.14 15.42
CA PRO A 407 -33.73 30.38 16.19
C PRO A 407 -32.29 30.85 16.45
N GLY A 408 -31.98 32.12 16.13
CA GLY A 408 -30.64 32.69 16.25
C GLY A 408 -29.84 32.75 14.96
N GLY A 409 -30.46 32.49 13.78
CA GLY A 409 -29.81 32.60 12.47
C GLY A 409 -28.83 31.46 12.15
N LEU A 410 -28.91 30.35 12.89
CA LEU A 410 -28.09 29.16 12.67
C LEU A 410 -28.76 28.20 11.68
N PHE A 411 -27.95 27.59 10.83
CA PHE A 411 -28.41 26.62 9.84
C PHE A 411 -27.98 25.22 10.23
N GLU A 412 -28.89 24.25 10.13
CA GLU A 412 -28.58 22.84 10.24
C GLU A 412 -28.54 22.18 8.85
N VAL A 413 -27.48 21.45 8.57
CA VAL A 413 -27.33 20.71 7.33
C VAL A 413 -27.69 19.24 7.58
N LYS A 414 -28.51 18.66 6.71
CA LYS A 414 -28.68 17.20 6.70
C LYS A 414 -27.43 16.54 6.17
N TRP A 415 -26.84 15.69 7.01
CA TRP A 415 -25.69 14.89 6.63
C TRP A 415 -26.15 13.61 5.93
N GLY A 416 -25.53 13.29 4.80
CA GLY A 416 -25.77 12.04 4.10
C GLY A 416 -25.10 10.85 4.79
N ALA A 417 -25.30 9.69 4.20
CA ALA A 417 -24.56 8.49 4.62
C ALA A 417 -23.04 8.72 4.53
N PRO A 418 -22.23 8.03 5.37
CA PRO A 418 -20.77 8.10 5.26
C PRO A 418 -20.32 7.85 3.83
N THR A 419 -19.55 8.78 3.28
CA THR A 419 -18.99 8.61 1.94
C THR A 419 -17.64 7.93 2.07
N LYS A 420 -17.25 7.24 1.04
CA LYS A 420 -15.93 6.63 0.94
C LYS A 420 -14.94 7.55 0.19
N LYS A 421 -15.16 8.89 0.24
CA LYS A 421 -14.39 9.85 -0.54
C LYS A 421 -12.89 9.72 -0.29
N LEU A 422 -12.46 9.84 0.98
CA LEU A 422 -11.04 9.72 1.33
C LEU A 422 -10.50 8.32 1.00
N LEU A 423 -11.28 7.26 1.21
CA LEU A 423 -10.91 5.90 0.83
C LEU A 423 -10.70 5.78 -0.68
N LYS A 424 -11.68 6.24 -1.47
CA LYS A 424 -11.57 6.24 -2.95
C LYS A 424 -10.37 7.06 -3.40
N THR A 425 -10.14 8.23 -2.82
CA THR A 425 -8.97 9.06 -3.11
C THR A 425 -7.67 8.32 -2.81
N ARG A 426 -7.58 7.65 -1.65
CA ARG A 426 -6.38 6.89 -1.28
C ARG A 426 -6.13 5.70 -2.21
N THR A 427 -7.16 4.95 -2.58
CA THR A 427 -7.02 3.85 -3.56
C THR A 427 -6.64 4.37 -4.94
N THR A 428 -7.24 5.47 -5.40
CA THR A 428 -6.87 6.16 -6.64
C THR A 428 -5.39 6.54 -6.66
N GLN A 429 -4.88 7.13 -5.56
CA GLN A 429 -3.46 7.43 -5.38
C GLN A 429 -2.59 6.18 -5.46
N LEU A 430 -2.92 5.15 -4.68
CA LEU A 430 -2.15 3.90 -4.62
C LEU A 430 -2.12 3.17 -5.97
N MET A 431 -3.16 3.33 -6.79
CA MET A 431 -3.26 2.74 -8.12
C MET A 431 -2.70 3.63 -9.24
N GLY A 432 -2.04 4.76 -8.89
CA GLY A 432 -1.21 5.55 -9.79
C GLY A 432 -1.82 6.85 -10.30
N ASP A 433 -3.13 7.09 -10.16
CA ASP A 433 -3.72 8.37 -10.56
C ASP A 433 -3.46 9.44 -9.51
N GLN A 434 -2.20 9.90 -9.47
CA GLN A 434 -1.74 10.89 -8.50
C GLN A 434 -2.47 12.22 -8.67
N GLN A 435 -2.69 12.67 -9.90
CA GLN A 435 -3.29 13.97 -10.20
C GLN A 435 -4.73 14.08 -9.68
N ALA A 436 -5.56 13.06 -9.95
CA ALA A 436 -6.93 13.00 -9.43
C ALA A 436 -6.94 12.93 -7.90
N ALA A 437 -6.02 12.16 -7.32
CA ALA A 437 -5.91 12.02 -5.87
C ALA A 437 -5.49 13.35 -5.20
N ILE A 438 -4.48 14.05 -5.72
CA ILE A 438 -4.01 15.36 -5.24
C ILE A 438 -5.17 16.35 -5.20
N SER A 439 -5.92 16.49 -6.30
CA SER A 439 -7.09 17.38 -6.40
C SER A 439 -8.14 17.04 -5.35
N SER A 440 -8.42 15.75 -5.14
CA SER A 440 -9.40 15.29 -4.15
C SER A 440 -8.93 15.50 -2.71
N TYR A 441 -7.62 15.34 -2.41
CA TYR A 441 -7.08 15.65 -1.08
C TYR A 441 -7.16 17.12 -0.73
N VAL A 442 -6.90 18.02 -1.69
CA VAL A 442 -7.09 19.47 -1.50
C VAL A 442 -8.53 19.77 -1.10
N THR A 443 -9.51 19.21 -1.82
CA THR A 443 -10.93 19.38 -1.52
C THR A 443 -11.28 18.85 -0.13
N THR A 444 -10.79 17.64 0.23
CA THR A 444 -11.04 17.03 1.55
C THR A 444 -10.50 17.88 2.70
N ARG A 445 -9.36 18.55 2.51
CA ARG A 445 -8.82 19.49 3.51
C ARG A 445 -9.73 20.71 3.70
N LEU A 446 -10.29 21.24 2.62
CA LEU A 446 -11.18 22.42 2.67
C LEU A 446 -12.52 22.09 3.32
N GLU A 447 -13.04 20.90 3.15
CA GLU A 447 -14.31 20.43 3.74
C GLU A 447 -14.32 20.42 5.29
N ALA A 448 -13.16 20.41 5.93
CA ALA A 448 -13.05 20.52 7.39
C ALA A 448 -13.28 21.94 7.94
N GLY A 449 -13.24 22.95 7.05
CA GLY A 449 -13.48 24.36 7.38
C GLY A 449 -14.98 24.71 7.35
N PHE A 450 -15.76 24.22 8.31
CA PHE A 450 -17.20 24.50 8.37
C PHE A 450 -17.45 26.00 8.63
N PRO A 451 -18.39 26.64 7.90
CA PRO A 451 -18.87 27.98 8.23
C PRO A 451 -19.37 28.05 9.70
N GLY A 452 -19.14 29.19 10.34
CA GLY A 452 -19.47 29.38 11.75
C GLY A 452 -20.98 29.36 12.07
N ASP A 453 -21.82 29.58 11.06
CA ASP A 453 -23.27 29.55 11.11
C ASP A 453 -23.87 28.13 10.99
N LEU A 454 -23.03 27.11 10.69
CA LEU A 454 -23.47 25.73 10.57
C LEU A 454 -23.38 24.98 11.89
N ILE A 455 -24.47 24.30 12.24
CA ILE A 455 -24.51 23.36 13.35
C ILE A 455 -24.00 22.00 12.82
N VAL A 456 -22.78 21.65 13.23
CA VAL A 456 -22.14 20.39 12.85
C VAL A 456 -22.06 19.49 14.07
N PRO A 457 -22.61 18.25 14.02
CA PRO A 457 -22.45 17.28 15.12
C PRO A 457 -20.96 17.09 15.44
N GLN A 458 -20.64 16.99 16.74
CA GLN A 458 -19.24 16.90 17.19
C GLN A 458 -18.49 15.72 16.57
N GLU A 459 -19.14 14.56 16.47
CA GLU A 459 -18.55 13.36 15.84
C GLU A 459 -18.26 13.61 14.35
N THR A 460 -19.20 14.20 13.62
CA THR A 460 -19.01 14.56 12.21
C THR A 460 -17.85 15.55 12.05
N ARG A 461 -17.79 16.57 12.90
CA ARG A 461 -16.66 17.53 12.88
C ARG A 461 -15.33 16.83 13.13
N LEU A 462 -15.27 15.91 14.10
CA LEU A 462 -14.08 15.12 14.39
C LEU A 462 -13.66 14.27 13.19
N MET A 463 -14.59 13.56 12.55
CA MET A 463 -14.32 12.77 11.35
C MET A 463 -13.71 13.61 10.23
N HIS A 464 -14.26 14.80 9.96
CA HIS A 464 -13.72 15.71 8.94
C HIS A 464 -12.35 16.27 9.29
N LEU A 465 -12.11 16.63 10.55
CA LEU A 465 -10.78 17.08 11.00
C LEU A 465 -9.73 15.98 10.85
N MET A 466 -10.07 14.76 11.21
CA MET A 466 -9.18 13.60 11.01
C MET A 466 -9.00 13.28 9.52
N ALA A 467 -10.04 13.43 8.70
CA ALA A 467 -9.93 13.25 7.26
C ALA A 467 -9.03 14.31 6.61
N ALA A 468 -9.12 15.57 7.04
CA ALA A 468 -8.24 16.65 6.59
C ALA A 468 -6.77 16.41 6.98
N GLN A 469 -6.52 15.90 8.18
CA GLN A 469 -5.18 15.51 8.63
C GLN A 469 -4.60 14.40 7.73
N GLN A 470 -5.37 13.33 7.47
CA GLN A 470 -4.96 12.26 6.57
C GLN A 470 -4.71 12.76 5.16
N ALA A 471 -5.64 13.58 4.64
CA ALA A 471 -5.53 14.19 3.32
C ALA A 471 -4.31 15.11 3.20
N ALA A 472 -3.94 15.84 4.26
CA ALA A 472 -2.74 16.69 4.25
C ALA A 472 -1.45 15.88 4.11
N TYR A 473 -1.34 14.75 4.81
CA TYR A 473 -0.19 13.84 4.68
C TYR A 473 -0.13 13.20 3.29
N PHE A 474 -1.23 12.58 2.86
CA PHE A 474 -1.27 11.87 1.58
C PHE A 474 -1.17 12.80 0.36
N LEU A 475 -1.60 14.07 0.48
CA LEU A 475 -1.35 15.10 -0.53
C LEU A 475 0.15 15.27 -0.76
N ALA A 476 0.92 15.44 0.32
CA ALA A 476 2.37 15.61 0.24
C ALA A 476 3.06 14.36 -0.34
N VAL A 477 2.62 13.15 0.07
CA VAL A 477 3.11 11.88 -0.50
C VAL A 477 2.78 11.77 -1.99
N GLY A 478 1.56 12.13 -2.41
CA GLY A 478 1.15 12.12 -3.82
C GLY A 478 1.99 13.05 -4.67
N GLN A 479 2.23 14.28 -4.21
CA GLN A 479 3.12 15.25 -4.88
C GLN A 479 4.56 14.74 -4.99
N TYR A 480 5.08 14.12 -3.93
CA TYR A 480 6.41 13.51 -3.94
C TYR A 480 6.53 12.38 -4.98
N ILE A 481 5.55 11.48 -5.02
CA ILE A 481 5.53 10.37 -5.97
C ILE A 481 5.39 10.88 -7.42
N GLN A 482 4.62 11.95 -7.63
CA GLN A 482 4.46 12.58 -8.95
C GLN A 482 5.70 13.36 -9.40
N GLY A 483 6.71 13.54 -8.52
CA GLY A 483 7.92 14.32 -8.82
C GLY A 483 7.74 15.83 -8.68
N GLU A 484 6.64 16.27 -8.05
CA GLU A 484 6.43 17.67 -7.69
C GLU A 484 7.20 18.05 -6.41
N ASP A 485 8.51 17.81 -6.41
CA ASP A 485 9.35 17.82 -5.21
C ASP A 485 9.26 19.12 -4.41
N ALA A 486 9.27 20.27 -5.09
CA ALA A 486 9.15 21.57 -4.41
C ALA A 486 7.78 21.79 -3.75
N SER A 487 6.70 21.24 -4.33
CA SER A 487 5.36 21.27 -3.75
C SER A 487 5.23 20.28 -2.60
N ALA A 488 5.78 19.07 -2.77
CA ALA A 488 5.83 18.05 -1.74
C ALA A 488 6.55 18.55 -0.48
N SER A 489 7.74 19.15 -0.62
CA SER A 489 8.50 19.72 0.51
C SER A 489 7.66 20.75 1.28
N ARG A 490 6.99 21.68 0.59
CA ARG A 490 6.10 22.65 1.23
C ARG A 490 4.93 21.99 1.94
N SER A 491 4.28 21.01 1.31
CA SER A 491 3.14 20.30 1.89
C SER A 491 3.52 19.47 3.11
N PHE A 492 4.68 18.82 3.12
CA PHE A 492 5.21 18.13 4.31
C PHE A 492 5.53 19.13 5.42
N ASN A 493 6.14 20.28 5.12
CA ASN A 493 6.42 21.31 6.11
C ASN A 493 5.13 21.85 6.75
N ASP A 494 4.09 22.10 5.94
CA ASP A 494 2.77 22.51 6.45
C ASP A 494 2.14 21.42 7.31
N TYR A 495 2.23 20.15 6.91
CA TYR A 495 1.77 19.02 7.70
C TYR A 495 2.48 18.95 9.05
N LEU A 496 3.80 19.04 9.07
CA LEU A 496 4.60 19.02 10.30
C LEU A 496 4.25 20.19 11.22
N ARG A 497 4.11 21.39 10.68
CA ARG A 497 3.75 22.59 11.45
C ARG A 497 2.39 22.45 12.14
N ILE A 498 1.40 21.81 11.49
CA ILE A 498 0.01 21.75 11.97
C ILE A 498 -0.22 20.47 12.79
N TYR A 499 0.31 19.34 12.38
CA TYR A 499 -0.12 18.03 12.87
C TYR A 499 0.96 17.24 13.64
N ALA A 500 2.24 17.66 13.68
CA ALA A 500 3.31 16.89 14.32
C ALA A 500 3.01 16.50 15.77
N ARG A 501 2.31 17.36 16.52
CA ARG A 501 1.97 17.10 17.93
C ARG A 501 0.83 16.10 18.11
N VAL A 502 -0.05 15.98 17.12
CA VAL A 502 -1.25 15.12 17.19
C VAL A 502 -1.08 13.82 16.40
N ASP A 503 -0.07 13.76 15.53
CA ASP A 503 0.27 12.55 14.75
C ASP A 503 1.79 12.26 14.81
N PRO A 504 2.33 11.91 15.98
CA PRO A 504 3.76 11.63 16.13
C PRO A 504 4.20 10.42 15.30
N GLY A 505 3.29 9.49 15.01
CA GLY A 505 3.59 8.29 14.22
C GLY A 505 4.02 8.58 12.78
N ARG A 506 3.52 9.66 12.18
CA ARG A 506 3.90 10.07 10.82
C ARG A 506 4.89 11.22 10.77
N THR A 507 5.17 11.88 11.88
CA THR A 507 6.08 13.03 11.94
C THR A 507 7.44 12.68 11.36
N LEU A 508 7.99 11.53 11.72
CA LEU A 508 9.29 11.10 11.22
C LEU A 508 9.28 10.81 9.72
N ALA A 509 8.25 10.10 9.26
CA ALA A 509 8.10 9.81 7.83
C ALA A 509 7.93 11.10 7.01
N ALA A 510 7.13 12.05 7.50
CA ALA A 510 6.95 13.36 6.87
C ALA A 510 8.28 14.15 6.83
N THR A 511 9.06 14.15 7.91
CA THR A 511 10.38 14.80 7.94
C THR A 511 11.36 14.16 6.95
N TYR A 512 11.37 12.83 6.90
CA TYR A 512 12.21 12.08 5.98
C TYR A 512 11.85 12.36 4.51
N LEU A 513 10.57 12.27 4.15
CA LEU A 513 10.10 12.53 2.79
C LEU A 513 10.25 14.01 2.40
N MET A 514 10.14 14.95 3.36
CA MET A 514 10.46 16.36 3.14
C MET A 514 11.92 16.55 2.75
N ALA A 515 12.84 15.92 3.50
CA ALA A 515 14.27 15.99 3.19
C ALA A 515 14.59 15.37 1.82
N LEU A 516 13.97 14.24 1.47
CA LEU A 516 14.09 13.65 0.14
C LEU A 516 13.56 14.58 -0.96
N SER A 517 12.40 15.22 -0.74
CA SER A 517 11.83 16.20 -1.65
C SER A 517 12.77 17.39 -1.87
N ASP A 518 13.35 17.92 -0.79
CA ASP A 518 14.34 19.01 -0.90
C ASP A 518 15.59 18.56 -1.67
N ALA A 519 16.09 17.35 -1.42
CA ALA A 519 17.25 16.81 -2.14
C ALA A 519 16.97 16.65 -3.64
N LYS A 520 15.81 16.09 -4.02
CA LYS A 520 15.38 15.95 -5.42
C LYS A 520 15.14 17.31 -6.10
N ALA A 521 14.64 18.30 -5.35
CA ALA A 521 14.48 19.68 -5.83
C ALA A 521 15.81 20.45 -5.93
N GLY A 522 16.96 19.83 -5.73
CA GLY A 522 18.29 20.45 -5.76
C GLY A 522 18.68 21.23 -4.51
N LYS A 523 17.86 21.23 -3.45
CA LYS A 523 18.10 21.94 -2.19
C LYS A 523 18.90 21.07 -1.21
N LEU A 524 20.07 20.57 -1.64
CA LEU A 524 20.86 19.62 -0.86
C LEU A 524 21.24 20.12 0.54
N SER A 525 21.51 21.44 0.69
CA SER A 525 21.85 21.98 2.00
C SER A 525 20.67 21.92 2.99
N SER A 526 19.44 22.19 2.54
CA SER A 526 18.22 22.04 3.35
C SER A 526 17.99 20.58 3.73
N ALA A 527 18.12 19.68 2.76
CA ALA A 527 17.96 18.25 2.98
C ALA A 527 18.96 17.70 4.01
N ILE A 528 20.24 18.05 3.87
CA ILE A 528 21.32 17.66 4.81
C ILE A 528 21.01 18.18 6.23
N LEU A 529 20.61 19.45 6.36
CA LEU A 529 20.26 20.02 7.66
C LEU A 529 19.07 19.27 8.29
N SER A 530 18.02 19.01 7.51
CA SER A 530 16.83 18.30 7.99
C SER A 530 17.14 16.90 8.54
N VAL A 531 18.03 16.13 7.91
CA VAL A 531 18.41 14.80 8.40
C VAL A 531 19.42 14.86 9.55
N ALA A 532 20.31 15.85 9.57
CA ALA A 532 21.31 16.02 10.64
C ALA A 532 20.69 16.47 11.98
N GLU A 533 19.66 17.33 11.94
CA GLU A 533 19.01 17.87 13.15
C GLU A 533 17.98 16.91 13.76
N ASN A 534 17.46 15.96 12.97
CA ASN A 534 16.48 15.02 13.48
C ASN A 534 17.15 13.86 14.20
N LYS A 535 16.61 13.52 15.38
CA LYS A 535 17.00 12.33 16.12
C LYS A 535 16.07 11.17 15.73
N PRO A 536 16.44 10.33 14.72
CA PRO A 536 15.60 9.22 14.30
C PRO A 536 15.51 8.18 15.43
N PRO A 537 14.41 7.42 15.51
CA PRO A 537 14.34 6.26 16.38
C PRO A 537 15.42 5.25 15.99
N GLU A 538 15.78 4.37 16.91
CA GLU A 538 16.83 3.34 16.77
C GLU A 538 16.77 2.63 15.41
N ALA A 539 15.55 2.24 15.02
CA ALA A 539 15.32 1.54 13.76
C ALA A 539 15.83 2.28 12.51
N LEU A 540 15.78 3.60 12.48
CA LEU A 540 16.12 4.43 11.31
C LEU A 540 17.47 5.15 11.45
N LYS A 541 18.18 4.97 12.55
CA LYS A 541 19.49 5.63 12.76
C LYS A 541 20.46 5.48 11.59
N PRO A 542 20.60 4.30 10.92
CA PRO A 542 21.55 4.18 9.81
C PRO A 542 21.15 4.97 8.56
N ALA A 543 19.84 5.14 8.29
CA ALA A 543 19.39 5.78 7.06
C ALA A 543 19.81 7.24 6.95
N PHE A 544 19.73 8.00 8.05
CA PHE A 544 20.01 9.43 8.04
C PHE A 544 21.50 9.75 7.81
N PRO A 545 22.47 9.17 8.54
CA PRO A 545 23.89 9.38 8.28
C PRO A 545 24.32 8.92 6.87
N TYR A 546 23.76 7.81 6.38
CA TYR A 546 24.06 7.32 5.06
C TYR A 546 23.64 8.32 3.97
N LEU A 547 22.41 8.83 4.03
CA LEU A 547 21.89 9.82 3.09
C LEU A 547 22.63 11.16 3.23
N GLU A 548 22.91 11.62 4.45
CA GLU A 548 23.68 12.83 4.70
C GLU A 548 25.06 12.74 4.04
N LYS A 549 25.82 11.66 4.29
CA LYS A 549 27.14 11.41 3.69
C LYS A 549 27.05 11.45 2.17
N ARG A 550 26.04 10.79 1.59
CA ARG A 550 25.83 10.74 0.15
C ARG A 550 25.53 12.12 -0.44
N TRP A 551 24.62 12.87 0.16
CA TRP A 551 24.23 14.20 -0.33
C TRP A 551 25.35 15.24 -0.15
N ARG A 552 26.18 15.14 0.89
CA ARG A 552 27.39 15.96 1.04
C ARG A 552 28.36 15.73 -0.12
N ALA A 553 28.64 14.48 -0.46
CA ALA A 553 29.50 14.14 -1.58
C ALA A 553 28.98 14.66 -2.93
N ILE A 554 27.66 14.58 -3.17
CA ILE A 554 27.02 15.14 -4.37
C ILE A 554 27.18 16.67 -4.42
N ARG A 555 26.95 17.34 -3.29
CA ARG A 555 27.07 18.80 -3.18
C ARG A 555 28.51 19.29 -3.40
N GLU A 556 29.48 18.63 -2.80
CA GLU A 556 30.90 18.95 -2.97
C GLU A 556 31.34 18.82 -4.43
N LYS A 557 30.98 17.70 -5.06
CA LYS A 557 31.26 17.49 -6.49
C LYS A 557 30.58 18.52 -7.42
N ALA A 558 29.40 19.04 -7.02
CA ALA A 558 28.71 20.08 -7.78
C ALA A 558 29.38 21.46 -7.63
N ALA A 559 30.05 21.72 -6.48
CA ALA A 559 30.78 22.96 -6.23
C ALA A 559 32.16 23.00 -6.93
N GLU A 560 32.71 21.85 -7.33
CA GLU A 560 33.97 21.74 -8.06
C GLU A 560 33.82 21.95 -9.58
N LYS A 561 32.57 21.92 -10.09
CA LYS A 561 32.23 22.19 -11.50
C LYS A 561 31.86 23.64 -11.73
#